data_b6c6c7558cdce00ebfb5de4401dc9f9e
#
_entry.id   b6c6c7558cdce00ebfb5de4401dc9f9e
#
_cell.length_a   1.000
_cell.length_b   1.000
_cell.length_c   1.000
_cell.angle_alpha   90.00
_cell.angle_beta   90.00
_cell.angle_gamma   90.00
#
_symmetry.space_group_name_H-M   'P 1'
#
loop_
_entity.id
_entity.type
_entity.pdbx_description
1 polymer ?
#
loop_
_entity_poly.entity_id
_entity_poly.type
_entity_poly.pdbx_seq_one_letter_code
_entity_poly.pdbx_strand_id
1 'polypeptide(L)'
;MRDVMNADIRTCCRQLFLSGAIPDLCEQEGTPKQAEFILKALQNEMELREINKRKRLMKQAGFPMYKTFDGYSYGSVTLPPSLSKQDLEDAGFVERHQNLVLYGPVGIGKTHMAIAAGIKACTLGYKTKFFTVTELVLKLAKERKNGTLEKLRSDLKSQDLLILDEWGYVPVDRDGSQLLFRVISDSYESKSLILTTNLEFSKWGSIFTDDQ
;
A
#
# COMPACT_ATOMS: atom_id res chain seq x y z
N MET A 1 34.79 -16.97 -12.65
CA MET A 1 33.50 -16.92 -13.37
C MET A 1 32.51 -18.00 -12.87
N ARG A 2 32.94 -19.27 -12.76
CA ARG A 2 32.06 -20.38 -12.25
C ARG A 2 31.67 -20.16 -10.78
N ASP A 3 32.59 -19.74 -9.93
CA ASP A 3 32.34 -19.52 -8.49
C ASP A 3 31.33 -18.37 -8.25
N VAL A 4 31.41 -17.31 -9.03
CA VAL A 4 30.45 -16.19 -8.97
C VAL A 4 29.04 -16.66 -9.36
N MET A 5 28.94 -17.40 -10.46
CA MET A 5 27.66 -17.93 -10.94
C MET A 5 27.01 -18.90 -9.95
N ASN A 6 27.80 -19.76 -9.28
CA ASN A 6 27.29 -20.65 -8.25
C ASN A 6 26.83 -19.89 -7.00
N ALA A 7 27.53 -18.80 -6.63
CA ALA A 7 27.07 -17.90 -5.55
C ALA A 7 25.74 -17.22 -5.89
N ASP A 8 25.56 -16.81 -7.15
CA ASP A 8 24.30 -16.23 -7.64
C ASP A 8 23.15 -17.27 -7.61
N ILE A 9 23.40 -18.51 -8.07
CA ILE A 9 22.42 -19.60 -7.97
C ILE A 9 22.02 -19.86 -6.53
N ARG A 10 22.97 -19.92 -5.58
CA ARG A 10 22.67 -20.06 -4.13
C ARG A 10 21.82 -18.92 -3.61
N THR A 11 22.08 -17.70 -4.06
CA THR A 11 21.32 -16.53 -3.67
C THR A 11 19.88 -16.59 -4.21
N CYS A 12 19.70 -16.92 -5.48
CA CYS A 12 18.37 -17.10 -6.09
C CYS A 12 17.60 -18.23 -5.39
N CYS A 13 18.23 -19.37 -5.10
CA CYS A 13 17.59 -20.48 -4.40
C CYS A 13 17.10 -20.07 -3.01
N ARG A 14 17.90 -19.32 -2.24
CA ARG A 14 17.49 -18.80 -0.93
C ARG A 14 16.28 -17.87 -1.02
N GLN A 15 16.27 -16.95 -1.98
CA GLN A 15 15.16 -16.02 -2.19
C GLN A 15 13.88 -16.73 -2.66
N LEU A 16 14.03 -17.82 -3.40
CA LEU A 16 12.91 -18.66 -3.85
C LEU A 16 12.46 -19.70 -2.83
N PHE A 17 13.12 -19.79 -1.67
CA PHE A 17 12.91 -20.81 -0.64
C PHE A 17 13.14 -22.24 -1.15
N LEU A 18 14.07 -22.42 -2.09
CA LEU A 18 14.50 -23.71 -2.57
C LEU A 18 15.65 -24.28 -1.71
N SER A 19 15.79 -25.59 -1.72
CA SER A 19 16.88 -26.27 -0.99
C SER A 19 18.25 -25.98 -1.60
N GLY A 20 19.31 -26.22 -0.83
CA GLY A 20 20.69 -26.13 -1.27
C GLY A 20 21.10 -27.18 -2.31
N ALA A 21 20.24 -28.17 -2.59
CA ALA A 21 20.56 -29.26 -3.52
C ALA A 21 20.83 -28.79 -4.97
N ILE A 22 20.12 -27.73 -5.42
CA ILE A 22 20.30 -27.21 -6.79
C ILE A 22 21.69 -26.60 -6.98
N PRO A 23 22.16 -25.64 -6.14
CA PRO A 23 23.50 -25.11 -6.30
C PRO A 23 24.59 -26.17 -6.05
N ASP A 24 24.40 -27.12 -5.14
CA ASP A 24 25.36 -28.19 -4.89
C ASP A 24 25.49 -29.12 -6.10
N LEU A 25 24.38 -29.49 -6.75
CA LEU A 25 24.39 -30.27 -7.99
C LEU A 25 25.08 -29.50 -9.13
N CYS A 26 24.80 -28.21 -9.28
CA CYS A 26 25.46 -27.38 -10.28
C CYS A 26 26.99 -27.30 -10.07
N GLU A 27 27.43 -27.28 -8.83
CA GLU A 27 28.83 -27.19 -8.46
C GLU A 27 29.58 -28.53 -8.69
N GLN A 28 28.96 -29.65 -8.33
CA GLN A 28 29.57 -30.97 -8.42
C GLN A 28 29.53 -31.57 -9.82
N GLU A 29 28.41 -31.50 -10.51
CA GLU A 29 28.14 -32.23 -11.75
C GLU A 29 27.82 -31.32 -12.96
N GLY A 30 27.49 -30.03 -12.71
CA GLY A 30 27.01 -29.12 -13.75
C GLY A 30 28.13 -28.60 -14.66
N THR A 31 27.87 -28.58 -15.96
CA THR A 31 28.67 -27.81 -16.91
C THR A 31 28.38 -26.31 -16.78
N PRO A 32 29.31 -25.40 -17.18
CA PRO A 32 29.06 -23.97 -17.15
C PRO A 32 27.78 -23.52 -17.88
N LYS A 33 27.47 -24.13 -19.03
CA LYS A 33 26.23 -23.85 -19.78
C LYS A 33 24.95 -24.26 -19.02
N GLN A 34 25.00 -25.40 -18.32
CA GLN A 34 23.86 -25.85 -17.51
C GLN A 34 23.64 -24.94 -16.30
N ALA A 35 24.73 -24.52 -15.61
CA ALA A 35 24.66 -23.58 -14.51
C ALA A 35 24.10 -22.22 -14.96
N GLU A 36 24.53 -21.72 -16.13
CA GLU A 36 24.00 -20.48 -16.73
C GLU A 36 22.50 -20.59 -17.03
N PHE A 37 22.06 -21.72 -17.60
CA PHE A 37 20.65 -21.96 -17.88
C PHE A 37 19.82 -22.01 -16.60
N ILE A 38 20.31 -22.68 -15.56
CA ILE A 38 19.63 -22.75 -14.25
C ILE A 38 19.55 -21.37 -13.62
N LEU A 39 20.65 -20.59 -13.62
CA LEU A 39 20.63 -19.21 -13.10
C LEU A 39 19.58 -18.38 -13.81
N LYS A 40 19.54 -18.42 -15.14
CA LYS A 40 18.53 -17.69 -15.91
C LYS A 40 17.10 -18.15 -15.59
N ALA A 41 16.87 -19.44 -15.41
CA ALA A 41 15.56 -19.97 -15.03
C ALA A 41 15.13 -19.48 -13.65
N LEU A 42 16.04 -19.49 -12.67
CA LEU A 42 15.76 -18.99 -11.32
C LEU A 42 15.49 -17.47 -11.29
N GLN A 43 16.27 -16.69 -12.04
CA GLN A 43 16.06 -15.26 -12.19
C GLN A 43 14.69 -14.94 -12.81
N ASN A 44 14.31 -15.67 -13.86
CA ASN A 44 12.99 -15.52 -14.48
C ASN A 44 11.85 -15.88 -13.51
N GLU A 45 12.00 -16.94 -12.72
CA GLU A 45 11.01 -17.28 -11.67
C GLU A 45 10.89 -16.19 -10.60
N MET A 46 12.02 -15.59 -10.17
CA MET A 46 12.00 -14.47 -9.25
C MET A 46 11.23 -13.27 -9.81
N GLU A 47 11.50 -12.93 -11.07
CA GLU A 47 10.82 -11.83 -11.75
C GLU A 47 9.31 -12.09 -11.87
N LEU A 48 8.91 -13.30 -12.25
CA LEU A 48 7.51 -13.72 -12.33
C LEU A 48 6.82 -13.65 -10.95
N ARG A 49 7.50 -14.07 -9.88
CA ARG A 49 6.95 -13.95 -8.51
C ARG A 49 6.75 -12.51 -8.10
N GLU A 50 7.69 -11.62 -8.41
CA GLU A 50 7.54 -10.19 -8.12
C GLU A 50 6.39 -9.56 -8.92
N ILE A 51 6.25 -9.89 -10.21
CA ILE A 51 5.12 -9.44 -11.02
C ILE A 51 3.79 -9.93 -10.42
N ASN A 52 3.71 -11.20 -10.05
CA ASN A 52 2.50 -11.79 -9.47
C ASN A 52 2.18 -11.20 -8.09
N LYS A 53 3.20 -10.93 -7.28
CA LYS A 53 3.05 -10.23 -5.99
C LYS A 53 2.44 -8.84 -6.19
N ARG A 54 2.98 -8.03 -7.11
CA ARG A 54 2.46 -6.69 -7.42
C ARG A 54 1.02 -6.74 -7.93
N LYS A 55 0.69 -7.67 -8.84
CA LYS A 55 -0.69 -7.89 -9.31
C LYS A 55 -1.63 -8.23 -8.15
N ARG A 56 -1.20 -9.09 -7.23
CA ARG A 56 -1.99 -9.47 -6.05
C ARG A 56 -2.21 -8.28 -5.12
N LEU A 57 -1.17 -7.49 -4.83
CA LEU A 57 -1.27 -6.30 -4.00
C LEU A 57 -2.25 -5.29 -4.60
N MET A 58 -2.14 -5.03 -5.90
CA MET A 58 -3.05 -4.16 -6.64
C MET A 58 -4.51 -4.61 -6.52
N LYS A 59 -4.76 -5.92 -6.71
CA LYS A 59 -6.11 -6.49 -6.56
C LYS A 59 -6.63 -6.38 -5.13
N GLN A 60 -5.76 -6.60 -4.13
CA GLN A 60 -6.11 -6.56 -2.71
C GLN A 60 -6.33 -5.14 -2.19
N ALA A 61 -5.75 -4.14 -2.83
CA ALA A 61 -5.90 -2.75 -2.44
C ALA A 61 -7.33 -2.24 -2.55
N GLY A 62 -8.11 -2.74 -3.50
CA GLY A 62 -9.53 -2.38 -3.65
C GLY A 62 -9.74 -1.00 -4.30
N PHE A 63 -8.83 -0.54 -5.16
CA PHE A 63 -9.02 0.71 -5.88
C PHE A 63 -10.27 0.66 -6.78
N PRO A 64 -11.11 1.71 -6.78
CA PRO A 64 -12.31 1.75 -7.62
C PRO A 64 -11.99 1.90 -9.11
N MET A 65 -10.81 2.42 -9.43
CA MET A 65 -10.32 2.64 -10.78
C MET A 65 -8.80 2.67 -10.84
N TYR A 66 -8.24 2.51 -12.02
CA TYR A 66 -6.80 2.65 -12.24
C TYR A 66 -6.45 4.11 -12.55
N LYS A 67 -5.54 4.72 -11.80
CA LYS A 67 -5.04 6.08 -11.97
C LYS A 67 -3.53 6.10 -11.80
N THR A 68 -2.86 6.92 -12.62
CA THR A 68 -1.43 7.20 -12.51
C THR A 68 -1.19 8.70 -12.43
N PHE A 69 0.05 9.10 -12.17
CA PHE A 69 0.44 10.51 -12.27
C PHE A 69 0.72 10.95 -13.71
N ASP A 70 0.67 10.04 -14.69
CA ASP A 70 0.86 10.38 -16.09
C ASP A 70 -0.23 11.34 -16.55
N GLY A 71 0.17 12.52 -17.01
CA GLY A 71 -0.76 13.58 -17.42
C GLY A 71 -1.51 14.27 -16.26
N TYR A 72 -1.18 13.98 -14.99
CA TYR A 72 -1.78 14.68 -13.85
C TYR A 72 -1.30 16.14 -13.80
N SER A 73 -2.25 17.09 -13.72
CA SER A 73 -1.94 18.52 -13.62
C SER A 73 -1.78 18.96 -12.17
N TYR A 74 -0.63 19.49 -11.84
CA TYR A 74 -0.34 20.04 -10.51
C TYR A 74 -0.67 21.54 -10.38
N GLY A 75 -1.26 22.17 -11.42
CA GLY A 75 -1.49 23.61 -11.46
C GLY A 75 -2.34 24.19 -10.31
N SER A 76 -3.20 23.36 -9.71
CA SER A 76 -4.03 23.72 -8.54
C SER A 76 -3.57 23.05 -7.24
N VAL A 77 -2.39 22.43 -7.22
CA VAL A 77 -1.88 21.68 -6.06
C VAL A 77 -0.79 22.48 -5.38
N THR A 78 -0.97 22.74 -4.08
CA THR A 78 0.08 23.30 -3.22
C THR A 78 0.62 22.17 -2.34
N LEU A 79 1.90 21.84 -2.51
CA LEU A 79 2.60 20.87 -1.66
C LEU A 79 3.27 21.59 -0.50
N PRO A 80 3.28 20.99 0.72
CA PRO A 80 4.03 21.54 1.84
C PRO A 80 5.55 21.43 1.57
N PRO A 81 6.39 22.29 2.20
CA PRO A 81 7.85 22.25 2.00
C PRO A 81 8.50 20.89 2.32
N SER A 82 7.85 20.07 3.15
CA SER A 82 8.31 18.75 3.57
C SER A 82 8.02 17.63 2.56
N LEU A 83 7.29 17.91 1.48
CA LEU A 83 6.89 16.92 0.47
C LEU A 83 7.13 17.46 -0.93
N SER A 84 8.09 16.90 -1.64
CA SER A 84 8.30 17.22 -3.05
C SER A 84 7.30 16.48 -3.96
N LYS A 85 7.11 17.02 -5.17
CA LYS A 85 6.32 16.31 -6.21
C LYS A 85 6.88 14.92 -6.48
N GLN A 86 8.21 14.79 -6.63
CA GLN A 86 8.89 13.53 -6.88
C GLN A 86 8.64 12.52 -5.75
N ASP A 87 8.70 12.98 -4.51
CA ASP A 87 8.48 12.16 -3.32
C ASP A 87 7.04 11.60 -3.24
N LEU A 88 6.06 12.41 -3.68
CA LEU A 88 4.67 11.97 -3.80
C LEU A 88 4.51 10.94 -4.94
N GLU A 89 5.07 11.22 -6.12
CA GLU A 89 5.00 10.35 -7.29
C GLU A 89 5.74 9.02 -7.09
N ASP A 90 6.83 9.02 -6.34
CA ASP A 90 7.61 7.83 -6.00
C ASP A 90 7.13 7.13 -4.72
N ALA A 91 6.07 7.63 -4.09
CA ALA A 91 5.52 7.11 -2.84
C ALA A 91 6.57 7.00 -1.71
N GLY A 92 7.59 7.85 -1.70
CA GLY A 92 8.66 7.85 -0.69
C GLY A 92 8.17 8.19 0.73
N PHE A 93 7.04 8.88 0.85
CA PHE A 93 6.39 9.16 2.13
C PHE A 93 5.93 7.87 2.85
N VAL A 94 5.71 6.75 2.12
CA VAL A 94 5.28 5.47 2.71
C VAL A 94 6.41 4.86 3.53
N GLU A 95 7.64 4.86 3.03
CA GLU A 95 8.81 4.35 3.74
C GLU A 95 9.07 5.13 5.05
N ARG A 96 8.75 6.43 5.04
CA ARG A 96 8.91 7.31 6.21
C ARG A 96 7.70 7.32 7.15
N HIS A 97 6.68 6.49 6.90
CA HIS A 97 5.42 6.46 7.67
C HIS A 97 4.75 7.84 7.80
N GLN A 98 4.86 8.69 6.76
CA GLN A 98 4.27 10.01 6.76
C GLN A 98 2.81 9.97 6.31
N ASN A 99 1.98 10.75 6.99
CA ASN A 99 0.56 10.90 6.65
C ASN A 99 0.35 12.08 5.71
N LEU A 100 -0.56 11.92 4.75
CA LEU A 100 -0.95 12.95 3.80
C LEU A 100 -2.44 13.27 3.97
N VAL A 101 -2.77 14.57 4.03
CA VAL A 101 -4.15 15.05 3.93
C VAL A 101 -4.29 15.85 2.66
N LEU A 102 -5.10 15.33 1.73
CA LEU A 102 -5.42 15.97 0.47
C LEU A 102 -6.72 16.78 0.65
N TYR A 103 -6.57 18.07 0.86
CA TYR A 103 -7.66 19.00 1.13
C TYR A 103 -7.96 19.89 -0.07
N GLY A 104 -9.23 20.20 -0.30
CA GLY A 104 -9.66 21.18 -1.29
C GLY A 104 -11.05 20.90 -1.87
N PRO A 105 -11.54 21.77 -2.79
CA PRO A 105 -12.87 21.64 -3.39
C PRO A 105 -13.11 20.32 -4.12
N VAL A 106 -14.36 20.01 -4.39
CA VAL A 106 -14.75 18.83 -5.18
C VAL A 106 -14.21 18.99 -6.62
N GLY A 107 -13.78 17.88 -7.22
CA GLY A 107 -13.37 17.84 -8.63
C GLY A 107 -11.91 18.22 -8.92
N ILE A 108 -11.10 18.67 -7.93
CA ILE A 108 -9.70 19.08 -8.17
C ILE A 108 -8.71 17.91 -8.26
N GLY A 109 -9.16 16.66 -8.20
CA GLY A 109 -8.28 15.50 -8.39
C GLY A 109 -7.68 14.88 -7.14
N LYS A 110 -8.19 15.15 -5.91
CA LYS A 110 -7.71 14.55 -4.65
C LYS A 110 -7.73 13.03 -4.68
N THR A 111 -8.89 12.44 -4.99
CA THR A 111 -9.05 10.98 -5.12
C THR A 111 -8.15 10.40 -6.20
N HIS A 112 -7.97 11.09 -7.33
CA HIS A 112 -7.04 10.68 -8.38
C HIS A 112 -5.60 10.58 -7.81
N MET A 113 -5.15 11.63 -7.13
CA MET A 113 -3.81 11.68 -6.51
C MET A 113 -3.63 10.56 -5.48
N ALA A 114 -4.62 10.36 -4.60
CA ALA A 114 -4.60 9.30 -3.60
C ALA A 114 -4.48 7.90 -4.23
N ILE A 115 -5.28 7.62 -5.28
CA ILE A 115 -5.24 6.35 -6.00
C ILE A 115 -3.91 6.19 -6.74
N ALA A 116 -3.41 7.22 -7.42
CA ALA A 116 -2.14 7.16 -8.14
C ALA A 116 -0.96 6.87 -7.20
N ALA A 117 -0.91 7.54 -6.04
CA ALA A 117 0.09 7.27 -5.01
C ALA A 117 -0.03 5.82 -4.45
N GLY A 118 -1.25 5.34 -4.22
CA GLY A 118 -1.50 3.98 -3.76
C GLY A 118 -1.11 2.91 -4.79
N ILE A 119 -1.38 3.14 -6.07
CA ILE A 119 -0.96 2.27 -7.16
C ILE A 119 0.57 2.22 -7.24
N LYS A 120 1.23 3.39 -7.14
CA LYS A 120 2.70 3.45 -7.10
C LYS A 120 3.24 2.66 -5.90
N ALA A 121 2.66 2.82 -4.71
CA ALA A 121 3.04 2.06 -3.52
C ALA A 121 2.92 0.53 -3.76
N CYS A 122 1.82 0.06 -4.36
CA CYS A 122 1.65 -1.36 -4.73
C CYS A 122 2.71 -1.84 -5.73
N THR A 123 3.12 -1.01 -6.70
CA THR A 123 4.19 -1.37 -7.67
C THR A 123 5.56 -1.49 -7.01
N LEU A 124 5.78 -0.79 -5.90
CA LEU A 124 6.97 -0.89 -5.06
C LEU A 124 6.91 -2.06 -4.06
N GLY A 125 5.77 -2.76 -3.98
CA GLY A 125 5.60 -3.92 -3.12
C GLY A 125 4.96 -3.62 -1.77
N TYR A 126 4.52 -2.38 -1.50
CA TYR A 126 3.80 -2.00 -0.29
C TYR A 126 2.37 -2.53 -0.28
N LYS A 127 1.95 -3.05 0.86
CA LYS A 127 0.56 -3.47 1.09
C LYS A 127 -0.31 -2.24 1.28
N THR A 128 -1.27 -2.05 0.39
CA THR A 128 -2.14 -0.88 0.39
C THR A 128 -3.60 -1.29 0.49
N LYS A 129 -4.41 -0.51 1.20
CA LYS A 129 -5.87 -0.62 1.20
C LYS A 129 -6.49 0.74 0.89
N PHE A 130 -7.53 0.70 0.08
CA PHE A 130 -8.36 1.85 -0.24
C PHE A 130 -9.78 1.61 0.26
N PHE A 131 -10.35 2.61 0.91
CA PHE A 131 -11.77 2.65 1.29
C PHE A 131 -12.27 4.08 1.17
N THR A 132 -13.54 4.25 0.82
CA THR A 132 -14.22 5.44 1.30
C THR A 132 -14.46 5.32 2.80
N VAL A 133 -14.53 6.44 3.51
CA VAL A 133 -14.78 6.42 4.97
C VAL A 133 -16.08 5.69 5.28
N THR A 134 -17.13 5.95 4.48
CA THR A 134 -18.43 5.29 4.63
C THR A 134 -18.33 3.77 4.49
N GLU A 135 -17.65 3.27 3.47
CA GLU A 135 -17.45 1.83 3.28
C GLU A 135 -16.68 1.19 4.43
N LEU A 136 -15.64 1.85 4.93
CA LEU A 136 -14.87 1.33 6.05
C LEU A 136 -15.72 1.25 7.31
N VAL A 137 -16.48 2.30 7.65
CA VAL A 137 -17.36 2.32 8.83
C VAL A 137 -18.44 1.21 8.75
N LEU A 138 -19.10 1.07 7.60
CA LEU A 138 -20.08 0.00 7.40
C LEU A 138 -19.44 -1.39 7.54
N LYS A 139 -18.24 -1.57 7.02
CA LYS A 139 -17.49 -2.83 7.15
C LYS A 139 -17.09 -3.11 8.59
N LEU A 140 -16.57 -2.13 9.31
CA LEU A 140 -16.23 -2.25 10.74
C LEU A 140 -17.46 -2.63 11.58
N ALA A 141 -18.59 -1.96 11.36
CA ALA A 141 -19.83 -2.26 12.05
C ALA A 141 -20.36 -3.69 11.76
N LYS A 142 -20.26 -4.12 10.50
CA LYS A 142 -20.61 -5.48 10.08
C LYS A 142 -19.74 -6.52 10.77
N GLU A 143 -18.40 -6.33 10.72
CA GLU A 143 -17.46 -7.28 11.32
C GLU A 143 -17.58 -7.31 12.85
N ARG A 144 -17.96 -6.19 13.49
CA ARG A 144 -18.30 -6.16 14.92
C ARG A 144 -19.51 -7.05 15.25
N LYS A 145 -20.59 -6.95 14.44
CA LYS A 145 -21.78 -7.79 14.60
C LYS A 145 -21.47 -9.29 14.40
N ASN A 146 -20.54 -9.60 13.50
CA ASN A 146 -20.13 -10.98 13.18
C ASN A 146 -19.09 -11.55 14.16
N GLY A 147 -18.58 -10.76 15.12
CA GLY A 147 -17.51 -11.19 16.03
C GLY A 147 -16.12 -11.31 15.38
N THR A 148 -15.93 -10.75 14.17
CA THR A 148 -14.69 -10.84 13.37
C THR A 148 -13.93 -9.51 13.27
N LEU A 149 -14.32 -8.51 14.07
CA LEU A 149 -13.73 -7.17 14.06
C LEU A 149 -12.19 -7.19 14.25
N GLU A 150 -11.68 -7.99 15.18
CA GLU A 150 -10.24 -8.04 15.46
C GLU A 150 -9.44 -8.60 14.28
N LYS A 151 -10.03 -9.51 13.50
CA LYS A 151 -9.41 -10.01 12.27
C LYS A 151 -9.29 -8.90 11.23
N LEU A 152 -10.35 -8.09 11.04
CA LEU A 152 -10.31 -6.94 10.13
C LEU A 152 -9.29 -5.90 10.61
N ARG A 153 -9.27 -5.58 11.91
CA ARG A 153 -8.28 -4.64 12.47
C ARG A 153 -6.84 -5.13 12.27
N SER A 154 -6.60 -6.41 12.49
CA SER A 154 -5.29 -7.01 12.24
C SER A 154 -4.89 -6.93 10.77
N ASP A 155 -5.82 -7.17 9.82
CA ASP A 155 -5.57 -6.98 8.39
C ASP A 155 -5.24 -5.52 8.08
N LEU A 156 -6.03 -4.56 8.56
CA LEU A 156 -5.76 -3.14 8.39
C LEU A 156 -4.43 -2.72 9.02
N LYS A 157 -4.09 -3.27 10.18
CA LYS A 157 -2.83 -2.98 10.88
C LYS A 157 -1.61 -3.50 10.12
N SER A 158 -1.75 -4.57 9.36
CA SER A 158 -0.68 -5.17 8.55
C SER A 158 -0.39 -4.45 7.23
N GLN A 159 -1.15 -3.40 6.89
CA GLN A 159 -0.93 -2.61 5.69
C GLN A 159 0.19 -1.59 5.91
N ASP A 160 0.91 -1.24 4.82
CA ASP A 160 1.93 -0.18 4.83
C ASP A 160 1.30 1.18 4.51
N LEU A 161 0.23 1.19 3.73
CA LEU A 161 -0.52 2.39 3.35
C LEU A 161 -2.04 2.13 3.45
N LEU A 162 -2.75 3.03 4.14
CA LEU A 162 -4.21 3.06 4.16
C LEU A 162 -4.71 4.36 3.56
N ILE A 163 -5.62 4.27 2.57
CA ILE A 163 -6.24 5.41 1.92
C ILE A 163 -7.69 5.47 2.36
N LEU A 164 -8.07 6.61 2.94
CA LEU A 164 -9.42 6.92 3.38
C LEU A 164 -9.95 8.10 2.57
N ASP A 165 -10.77 7.79 1.58
CA ASP A 165 -11.34 8.78 0.68
C ASP A 165 -12.67 9.32 1.23
N GLU A 166 -13.00 10.56 0.87
CA GLU A 166 -14.27 11.21 1.25
C GLU A 166 -14.46 11.44 2.76
N TRP A 167 -13.37 11.82 3.44
CA TRP A 167 -13.42 12.17 4.86
C TRP A 167 -14.35 13.36 5.11
N GLY A 168 -15.37 13.17 5.98
CA GLY A 168 -16.32 14.21 6.36
C GLY A 168 -17.47 14.47 5.39
N TYR A 169 -17.66 13.63 4.37
CA TYR A 169 -18.80 13.75 3.46
C TYR A 169 -20.12 13.29 4.07
N VAL A 170 -20.07 12.30 4.94
CA VAL A 170 -21.26 11.76 5.61
C VAL A 170 -21.00 11.77 7.11
N PRO A 171 -21.93 12.26 7.93
CA PRO A 171 -21.86 12.13 9.38
C PRO A 171 -21.75 10.66 9.78
N VAL A 172 -20.85 10.35 10.68
CA VAL A 172 -20.64 9.01 11.22
C VAL A 172 -21.31 8.97 12.59
N ASP A 173 -22.08 7.92 12.88
CA ASP A 173 -22.68 7.76 14.21
C ASP A 173 -21.57 7.53 15.28
N ARG A 174 -21.92 7.64 16.55
CA ARG A 174 -20.97 7.53 17.65
C ARG A 174 -20.18 6.23 17.63
N ASP A 175 -20.85 5.13 17.35
CA ASP A 175 -20.22 3.80 17.29
C ASP A 175 -19.23 3.67 16.13
N GLY A 176 -19.61 4.15 14.96
CA GLY A 176 -18.75 4.18 13.77
C GLY A 176 -17.57 5.11 13.95
N SER A 177 -17.77 6.28 14.59
CA SER A 177 -16.71 7.22 14.91
C SER A 177 -15.67 6.60 15.83
N GLN A 178 -16.07 5.87 16.88
CA GLN A 178 -15.16 5.17 17.77
C GLN A 178 -14.36 4.07 17.06
N LEU A 179 -15.01 3.31 16.17
CA LEU A 179 -14.34 2.27 15.39
C LEU A 179 -13.32 2.87 14.40
N LEU A 180 -13.70 3.96 13.73
CA LEU A 180 -12.82 4.67 12.80
C LEU A 180 -11.62 5.28 13.52
N PHE A 181 -11.86 5.91 14.68
CA PHE A 181 -10.80 6.47 15.51
C PHE A 181 -9.77 5.42 15.93
N ARG A 182 -10.22 4.21 16.30
CA ARG A 182 -9.32 3.09 16.63
C ARG A 182 -8.44 2.70 15.45
N VAL A 183 -8.99 2.64 14.23
CA VAL A 183 -8.20 2.33 13.01
C VAL A 183 -7.13 3.39 12.77
N ILE A 184 -7.46 4.68 12.95
CA ILE A 184 -6.51 5.77 12.79
C ILE A 184 -5.43 5.71 13.87
N SER A 185 -5.82 5.49 15.14
CA SER A 185 -4.88 5.35 16.26
C SER A 185 -3.94 4.16 16.08
N ASP A 186 -4.46 3.01 15.63
CA ASP A 186 -3.65 1.82 15.30
C ASP A 186 -2.67 2.07 14.13
N SER A 187 -2.89 3.12 13.35
CA SER A 187 -2.05 3.49 12.20
C SER A 187 -0.95 4.48 12.57
N TYR A 188 -1.06 5.15 13.73
CA TYR A 188 -0.11 6.17 14.14
C TYR A 188 1.31 5.61 14.23
N GLU A 189 2.28 6.29 13.63
CA GLU A 189 3.72 5.95 13.55
C GLU A 189 4.05 4.55 12.99
N SER A 190 3.05 3.73 12.65
CA SER A 190 3.26 2.35 12.19
C SER A 190 3.09 2.18 10.68
N LYS A 191 2.43 3.11 10.02
CA LYS A 191 2.16 3.12 8.58
C LYS A 191 1.82 4.53 8.10
N SER A 192 1.63 4.68 6.80
CA SER A 192 1.13 5.91 6.19
C SER A 192 -0.39 5.89 6.01
N LEU A 193 -1.00 7.06 6.22
CA LEU A 193 -2.39 7.33 5.86
C LEU A 193 -2.46 8.39 4.76
N ILE A 194 -3.36 8.20 3.80
CA ILE A 194 -3.82 9.28 2.92
C ILE A 194 -5.29 9.51 3.23
N LEU A 195 -5.63 10.75 3.59
CA LEU A 195 -7.01 11.20 3.76
C LEU A 195 -7.35 12.18 2.65
N THR A 196 -8.50 12.03 2.00
CA THR A 196 -9.01 13.06 1.11
C THR A 196 -10.23 13.72 1.71
N THR A 197 -10.33 15.04 1.64
CA THR A 197 -11.44 15.79 2.23
C THR A 197 -11.69 17.10 1.50
N ASN A 198 -12.92 17.58 1.54
CA ASN A 198 -13.28 18.96 1.21
C ASN A 198 -13.60 19.77 2.47
N LEU A 199 -13.58 19.12 3.65
CA LEU A 199 -13.94 19.73 4.91
C LEU A 199 -12.72 20.40 5.57
N GLU A 200 -12.88 21.66 5.98
CA GLU A 200 -11.87 22.39 6.75
C GLU A 200 -11.58 21.69 8.07
N PHE A 201 -10.31 21.73 8.50
CA PHE A 201 -9.88 21.12 9.77
C PHE A 201 -10.70 21.59 10.99
N SER A 202 -11.09 22.86 11.01
CA SER A 202 -11.94 23.44 12.05
C SER A 202 -13.29 22.73 12.22
N LYS A 203 -13.76 22.04 11.17
CA LYS A 203 -15.05 21.32 11.15
C LYS A 203 -14.89 19.83 11.42
N TRP A 204 -13.68 19.31 11.61
CA TRP A 204 -13.46 17.87 11.80
C TRP A 204 -14.07 17.34 13.11
N GLY A 205 -14.21 18.20 14.14
CA GLY A 205 -14.91 17.85 15.38
C GLY A 205 -16.35 17.40 15.16
N SER A 206 -17.02 17.96 14.14
CA SER A 206 -18.42 17.59 13.83
C SER A 206 -18.57 16.20 13.18
N ILE A 207 -17.49 15.59 12.72
CA ILE A 207 -17.49 14.21 12.18
C ILE A 207 -17.61 13.20 13.33
N PHE A 208 -16.93 13.50 14.42
CA PHE A 208 -16.99 12.74 15.64
C PHE A 208 -18.09 13.39 16.49
N THR A 209 -19.30 12.88 16.42
CA THR A 209 -20.43 13.37 17.19
C THR A 209 -20.14 13.28 18.70
N ASP A 210 -19.41 14.25 19.23
CA ASP A 210 -19.35 14.58 20.64
C ASP A 210 -20.01 15.95 20.81
N ASP A 211 -21.30 15.94 21.12
CA ASP A 211 -21.95 17.05 21.78
C ASP A 211 -21.37 17.13 23.21
N GLN A 212 -20.22 17.80 23.35
CA GLN A 212 -19.74 18.35 24.61
C GLN A 212 -19.22 19.76 24.38
#